data_ca77f7c3d7f79fa0099c051d332186cd
#
_entry.id   ca77f7c3d7f79fa0099c051d332186cd
#
_cell.length_a   1.000
_cell.length_b   1.000
_cell.length_c   1.000
_cell.angle_alpha   90.00
_cell.angle_beta   90.00
_cell.angle_gamma   90.00
#
_symmetry.space_group_name_H-M   'P 1'
#
loop_
_entity.id
_entity.type
_entity.pdbx_description
1 polymer ?
#
loop_
_entity_poly.entity_id
_entity_poly.type
_entity_poly.pdbx_seq_one_letter_code
_entity_poly.pdbx_strand_id
1 'polypeptide(L)'
;ATACTDAGACTYVEAQDAPDESVIGGEGIALGHAVLHEPRIVISNLVNEDSDAEIARLRAAIEKLRFSIDELLQRNDVPSEGEHREVLETYRMFAHDRGWVRRLEEAITLGLTAEGAVEKVQSDTKARMIRLTDPFMRDRMHDLDDLANRLLRQLTGGEIDRDGENFPDDAVVVARVMGAAELLDYPREKLRGLVLEDGAATSHVIIVARAMGIPVIGQATGVAAQVENGDAIIVDGDDG
;
A
#
# COMPACT_ATOMS: atom_id res chain seq x y z
N ALA A 1 18.62 -5.58 4.95
CA ALA A 1 18.39 -6.14 3.61
C ALA A 1 19.70 -6.10 2.80
N THR A 2 19.99 -7.13 2.05
CA THR A 2 21.20 -7.19 1.21
C THR A 2 20.79 -7.36 -0.25
N ALA A 3 21.19 -6.44 -1.12
CA ALA A 3 21.02 -6.57 -2.56
C ALA A 3 22.33 -7.02 -3.22
N CYS A 4 22.28 -8.01 -4.09
CA CYS A 4 23.43 -8.53 -4.81
C CYS A 4 23.29 -8.26 -6.31
N THR A 5 24.33 -7.73 -6.97
CA THR A 5 24.36 -7.54 -8.41
C THR A 5 24.92 -8.76 -9.11
N ASP A 6 24.65 -8.94 -10.43
CA ASP A 6 25.21 -10.03 -11.27
C ASP A 6 26.74 -10.14 -11.25
N ALA A 7 27.45 -9.13 -10.79
CA ALA A 7 28.90 -9.12 -10.65
C ALA A 7 29.41 -9.70 -9.31
N GLY A 8 28.53 -10.26 -8.47
CA GLY A 8 28.88 -10.86 -7.17
C GLY A 8 29.17 -9.83 -6.07
N ALA A 9 28.89 -8.56 -6.28
CA ALA A 9 28.93 -7.54 -5.24
C ALA A 9 27.56 -7.48 -4.55
N CYS A 10 27.50 -7.82 -3.27
CA CYS A 10 26.29 -7.67 -2.45
C CYS A 10 26.36 -6.34 -1.71
N THR A 11 25.34 -5.52 -1.86
CA THR A 11 25.18 -4.30 -1.07
C THR A 11 24.43 -4.65 0.20
N TYR A 12 25.06 -4.52 1.33
CA TYR A 12 24.45 -4.70 2.64
C TYR A 12 23.82 -3.37 3.06
N VAL A 13 22.53 -3.33 3.20
CA VAL A 13 21.83 -2.19 3.76
C VAL A 13 21.50 -2.55 5.21
N GLU A 14 22.37 -2.12 6.13
CA GLU A 14 22.00 -2.09 7.54
C GLU A 14 20.92 -1.01 7.73
N ALA A 15 19.96 -1.27 8.59
CA ALA A 15 19.12 -0.23 9.16
C ALA A 15 20.02 0.61 10.11
N GLN A 16 20.84 1.50 9.51
CA GLN A 16 21.77 2.36 10.27
C GLN A 16 20.98 3.44 11.00
N ASP A 17 21.18 3.51 12.32
CA ASP A 17 20.69 4.55 13.22
C ASP A 17 19.19 4.55 13.54
N ALA A 18 18.51 3.42 13.49
CA ALA A 18 17.27 3.31 14.24
C ALA A 18 17.59 3.27 15.75
N PRO A 19 17.03 4.16 16.57
CA PRO A 19 17.10 3.97 18.01
C PRO A 19 16.42 2.65 18.35
N ASP A 20 17.16 1.66 18.80
CA ASP A 20 16.87 0.41 19.51
C ASP A 20 15.51 -0.31 19.24
N GLU A 21 14.79 0.03 18.20
CA GLU A 21 13.53 -0.56 17.73
C GLU A 21 13.58 -0.73 16.20
N SER A 22 14.56 -1.47 15.68
CA SER A 22 14.45 -2.02 14.33
C SER A 22 13.20 -2.89 14.30
N VAL A 23 12.25 -2.51 13.45
CA VAL A 23 10.96 -3.16 13.41
C VAL A 23 11.09 -4.47 12.66
N ILE A 24 11.51 -5.48 13.40
CA ILE A 24 11.43 -6.88 12.99
C ILE A 24 9.94 -7.21 12.91
N GLY A 25 9.44 -7.35 11.69
CA GLY A 25 8.01 -7.52 11.45
C GLY A 25 7.56 -8.96 11.32
N GLY A 26 8.40 -9.88 10.86
CA GLY A 26 8.07 -11.29 10.67
C GLY A 26 9.35 -12.11 10.77
N GLU A 27 9.33 -13.19 11.55
CA GLU A 27 10.46 -14.10 11.74
C GLU A 27 10.82 -14.82 10.43
N GLY A 28 12.10 -15.06 10.21
CA GLY A 28 12.63 -15.89 9.13
C GLY A 28 13.43 -15.12 8.08
N ILE A 29 14.12 -15.89 7.22
CA ILE A 29 14.95 -15.38 6.14
C ILE A 29 14.25 -15.64 4.80
N ALA A 30 14.13 -14.61 3.97
CA ALA A 30 13.66 -14.72 2.60
C ALA A 30 14.78 -14.38 1.60
N LEU A 31 14.85 -15.16 0.54
CA LEU A 31 15.69 -14.90 -0.62
C LEU A 31 14.80 -14.79 -1.85
N GLY A 32 15.03 -13.78 -2.68
CA GLY A 32 14.25 -13.58 -3.90
C GLY A 32 14.71 -12.38 -4.72
N HIS A 33 13.87 -11.99 -5.67
CA HIS A 33 14.15 -10.86 -6.55
C HIS A 33 13.31 -9.65 -6.16
N ALA A 34 13.94 -8.49 -6.14
CA ALA A 34 13.32 -7.24 -5.79
C ALA A 34 12.23 -6.83 -6.78
N VAL A 35 11.09 -6.44 -6.25
CA VAL A 35 9.99 -5.81 -6.98
C VAL A 35 9.70 -4.46 -6.32
N LEU A 36 10.06 -3.38 -6.98
CA LEU A 36 9.81 -2.05 -6.48
C LEU A 36 8.31 -1.73 -6.57
N HIS A 37 7.70 -1.51 -5.43
CA HIS A 37 6.35 -0.98 -5.34
C HIS A 37 6.40 0.55 -5.40
N GLU A 38 6.20 1.10 -6.58
CA GLU A 38 6.10 2.54 -6.78
C GLU A 38 4.63 2.95 -6.95
N PRO A 39 3.97 3.49 -5.93
CA PRO A 39 2.62 4.02 -6.06
C PRO A 39 2.66 5.41 -6.76
N ARG A 40 3.26 5.51 -7.95
CA ARG A 40 3.23 6.77 -8.72
C ARG A 40 1.97 6.86 -9.54
N ILE A 41 0.94 7.40 -8.92
CA ILE A 41 -0.21 7.88 -9.66
C ILE A 41 0.11 9.31 -10.10
N VAL A 42 0.42 9.48 -11.39
CA VAL A 42 0.63 10.82 -11.95
C VAL A 42 -0.72 11.36 -12.39
N ILE A 43 -1.25 12.30 -11.64
CA ILE A 43 -2.46 13.03 -12.03
C ILE A 43 -2.05 14.12 -13.01
N SER A 44 -2.33 13.91 -14.29
CA SER A 44 -1.94 14.82 -15.36
C SER A 44 -2.93 15.96 -15.58
N ASN A 45 -4.17 15.82 -15.15
CA ASN A 45 -5.21 16.85 -15.27
C ASN A 45 -6.03 16.95 -13.99
N LEU A 46 -6.15 18.16 -13.43
CA LEU A 46 -6.88 18.44 -12.19
C LEU A 46 -8.23 19.12 -12.42
N VAL A 47 -8.47 19.66 -13.63
CA VAL A 47 -9.67 20.46 -13.93
C VAL A 47 -10.54 19.69 -14.93
N ASN A 48 -11.82 19.56 -14.63
CA ASN A 48 -12.79 18.93 -15.51
C ASN A 48 -13.50 19.94 -16.41
N GLU A 49 -13.97 19.45 -17.55
CA GLU A 49 -14.85 20.18 -18.48
C GLU A 49 -16.31 19.68 -18.41
N ASP A 50 -16.52 18.47 -17.85
CA ASP A 50 -17.83 17.82 -17.72
C ASP A 50 -17.94 17.12 -16.37
N SER A 51 -18.57 17.80 -15.43
CA SER A 51 -18.74 17.28 -14.05
C SER A 51 -19.62 16.02 -13.99
N ASP A 52 -20.61 15.88 -14.87
CA ASP A 52 -21.50 14.70 -14.87
C ASP A 52 -20.75 13.45 -15.34
N ALA A 53 -19.90 13.59 -16.36
CA ALA A 53 -19.03 12.51 -16.82
C ALA A 53 -18.01 12.09 -15.72
N GLU A 54 -17.41 13.05 -15.04
CA GLU A 54 -16.46 12.78 -13.96
C GLU A 54 -17.12 12.12 -12.74
N ILE A 55 -18.32 12.53 -12.37
CA ILE A 55 -19.11 11.87 -11.30
C ILE A 55 -19.45 10.42 -11.70
N ALA A 56 -19.80 10.19 -12.96
CA ALA A 56 -20.06 8.84 -13.44
C ALA A 56 -18.80 7.95 -13.38
N ARG A 57 -17.63 8.47 -13.78
CA ARG A 57 -16.34 7.79 -13.64
C ARG A 57 -16.01 7.48 -12.18
N LEU A 58 -16.15 8.47 -11.30
CA LEU A 58 -15.92 8.28 -9.87
C LEU A 58 -16.79 7.17 -9.29
N ARG A 59 -18.10 7.19 -9.59
CA ARG A 59 -19.03 6.16 -9.09
C ARG A 59 -18.65 4.78 -9.59
N ALA A 60 -18.30 4.64 -10.86
CA ALA A 60 -17.86 3.36 -11.42
C ALA A 60 -16.57 2.85 -10.74
N ALA A 61 -15.61 3.74 -10.45
CA ALA A 61 -14.38 3.39 -9.74
C ALA A 61 -14.65 3.00 -8.29
N ILE A 62 -15.57 3.69 -7.58
CA ILE A 62 -15.98 3.32 -6.22
C ILE A 62 -16.64 1.94 -6.19
N GLU A 63 -17.49 1.61 -7.14
CA GLU A 63 -18.09 0.26 -7.21
C GLU A 63 -17.03 -0.83 -7.45
N LYS A 64 -16.06 -0.60 -8.33
CA LYS A 64 -14.93 -1.52 -8.52
C LYS A 64 -14.10 -1.65 -7.24
N LEU A 65 -13.83 -0.54 -6.55
CA LEU A 65 -13.12 -0.54 -5.26
C LEU A 65 -13.86 -1.39 -4.22
N ARG A 66 -15.17 -1.21 -4.07
CA ARG A 66 -16.02 -1.99 -3.16
C ARG A 66 -15.97 -3.49 -3.48
N PHE A 67 -16.12 -3.81 -4.77
CA PHE A 67 -16.04 -5.19 -5.23
C PHE A 67 -14.69 -5.83 -4.90
N SER A 68 -13.59 -5.14 -5.16
CA SER A 68 -12.23 -5.66 -4.87
C SER A 68 -11.99 -5.87 -3.37
N ILE A 69 -12.55 -5.02 -2.49
CA ILE A 69 -12.45 -5.20 -1.03
C ILE A 69 -13.30 -6.41 -0.59
N ASP A 70 -14.50 -6.56 -1.15
CA ASP A 70 -15.36 -7.69 -0.84
C ASP A 70 -14.75 -9.02 -1.32
N GLU A 71 -14.04 -9.04 -2.47
CA GLU A 71 -13.28 -10.21 -2.92
C GLU A 71 -12.14 -10.56 -1.94
N LEU A 72 -11.36 -9.56 -1.49
CA LEU A 72 -10.30 -9.77 -0.50
C LEU A 72 -10.84 -10.37 0.81
N LEU A 73 -12.02 -9.93 1.27
CA LEU A 73 -12.68 -10.46 2.46
C LEU A 73 -13.19 -11.90 2.28
N GLN A 74 -13.40 -12.36 1.04
CA GLN A 74 -13.87 -13.71 0.73
C GLN A 74 -12.75 -14.68 0.40
N ARG A 75 -11.51 -14.23 0.24
CA ARG A 75 -10.37 -15.08 -0.07
C ARG A 75 -10.10 -16.07 1.06
N ASN A 76 -9.82 -17.33 0.70
CA ASN A 76 -9.56 -18.40 1.66
C ASN A 76 -8.15 -18.35 2.27
N ASP A 77 -7.24 -17.62 1.64
CA ASP A 77 -5.85 -17.41 2.12
C ASP A 77 -5.75 -16.25 3.14
N VAL A 78 -6.82 -15.48 3.30
CA VAL A 78 -6.97 -14.49 4.37
C VAL A 78 -7.71 -15.16 5.53
N PRO A 79 -7.09 -15.30 6.72
CA PRO A 79 -7.75 -15.91 7.86
C PRO A 79 -9.10 -15.24 8.18
N SER A 80 -10.08 -16.02 8.61
CA SER A 80 -11.44 -15.54 8.87
C SER A 80 -11.56 -14.65 10.12
N GLU A 81 -10.53 -14.65 10.96
CA GLU A 81 -10.45 -13.88 12.21
C GLU A 81 -9.05 -13.27 12.36
N GLY A 82 -8.95 -12.12 13.04
CA GLY A 82 -7.69 -11.45 13.34
C GLY A 82 -7.61 -10.02 12.82
N GLU A 83 -6.56 -9.31 13.19
CA GLU A 83 -6.37 -7.87 12.93
C GLU A 83 -6.41 -7.51 11.44
N HIS A 84 -5.89 -8.39 10.56
CA HIS A 84 -5.94 -8.18 9.11
C HIS A 84 -7.37 -8.12 8.57
N ARG A 85 -8.31 -8.90 9.14
CA ARG A 85 -9.72 -8.85 8.75
C ARG A 85 -10.37 -7.55 9.21
N GLU A 86 -10.07 -7.10 10.42
CA GLU A 86 -10.58 -5.83 10.96
C GLU A 86 -10.14 -4.63 10.09
N VAL A 87 -8.92 -4.68 9.53
CA VAL A 87 -8.43 -3.67 8.58
C VAL A 87 -9.30 -3.65 7.31
N LEU A 88 -9.54 -4.81 6.68
CA LEU A 88 -10.36 -4.90 5.47
C LEU A 88 -11.83 -4.50 5.73
N GLU A 89 -12.38 -4.87 6.89
CA GLU A 89 -13.73 -4.44 7.29
C GLU A 89 -13.80 -2.92 7.51
N THR A 90 -12.73 -2.33 8.01
CA THR A 90 -12.58 -0.87 8.13
C THR A 90 -12.55 -0.21 6.74
N TYR A 91 -11.78 -0.75 5.79
CA TYR A 91 -11.77 -0.26 4.41
C TYR A 91 -13.15 -0.36 3.75
N ARG A 92 -13.83 -1.48 3.95
CA ARG A 92 -15.21 -1.67 3.49
C ARG A 92 -16.15 -0.61 4.06
N MET A 93 -16.05 -0.35 5.35
CA MET A 93 -16.86 0.68 6.02
C MET A 93 -16.60 2.07 5.40
N PHE A 94 -15.36 2.46 5.19
CA PHE A 94 -15.01 3.74 4.58
C PHE A 94 -15.43 3.83 3.11
N ALA A 95 -15.26 2.77 2.31
CA ALA A 95 -15.68 2.74 0.91
C ALA A 95 -17.22 2.89 0.75
N HIS A 96 -18.01 2.57 1.80
CA HIS A 96 -19.45 2.74 1.84
C HIS A 96 -19.89 4.02 2.56
N ASP A 97 -18.94 4.83 3.09
CA ASP A 97 -19.29 6.08 3.77
C ASP A 97 -19.87 7.12 2.79
N ARG A 98 -21.14 7.43 2.98
CA ARG A 98 -21.87 8.40 2.14
C ARG A 98 -21.30 9.81 2.26
N GLY A 99 -20.74 10.16 3.39
CA GLY A 99 -20.13 11.46 3.62
C GLY A 99 -18.83 11.63 2.85
N TRP A 100 -18.03 10.56 2.75
CA TRP A 100 -16.83 10.54 1.94
C TRP A 100 -17.16 10.68 0.44
N VAL A 101 -18.06 9.85 -0.07
CA VAL A 101 -18.50 9.91 -1.47
C VAL A 101 -19.06 11.30 -1.83
N ARG A 102 -19.91 11.86 -0.96
CA ARG A 102 -20.47 13.19 -1.19
C ARG A 102 -19.40 14.28 -1.29
N ARG A 103 -18.36 14.23 -0.44
CA ARG A 103 -17.26 15.22 -0.51
C ARG A 103 -16.48 15.10 -1.82
N LEU A 104 -16.30 13.89 -2.34
CA LEU A 104 -15.67 13.67 -3.66
C LEU A 104 -16.53 14.26 -4.79
N GLU A 105 -17.83 14.00 -4.79
CA GLU A 105 -18.76 14.54 -5.78
C GLU A 105 -18.87 16.07 -5.69
N GLU A 106 -18.86 16.66 -4.49
CA GLU A 106 -18.83 18.11 -4.27
C GLU A 106 -17.54 18.72 -4.87
N ALA A 107 -16.39 18.09 -4.68
CA ALA A 107 -15.12 18.55 -5.26
C ALA A 107 -15.13 18.51 -6.80
N ILE A 108 -15.73 17.50 -7.41
CA ILE A 108 -15.93 17.43 -8.87
C ILE A 108 -16.85 18.55 -9.34
N THR A 109 -17.96 18.80 -8.64
CA THR A 109 -18.90 19.88 -8.97
C THR A 109 -18.23 21.27 -8.90
N LEU A 110 -17.16 21.40 -8.09
CA LEU A 110 -16.34 22.61 -8.02
C LEU A 110 -15.29 22.71 -9.13
N GLY A 111 -15.27 21.78 -10.10
CA GLY A 111 -14.45 21.84 -11.30
C GLY A 111 -13.22 20.92 -11.28
N LEU A 112 -13.07 20.02 -10.29
CA LEU A 112 -11.97 19.06 -10.28
C LEU A 112 -12.32 17.79 -11.08
N THR A 113 -11.31 17.14 -11.66
CA THR A 113 -11.43 15.76 -12.16
C THR A 113 -11.69 14.79 -11.01
N ALA A 114 -12.10 13.57 -11.29
CA ALA A 114 -12.30 12.55 -10.27
C ALA A 114 -11.02 12.28 -9.47
N GLU A 115 -9.86 12.22 -10.13
CA GLU A 115 -8.55 12.09 -9.50
C GLU A 115 -8.20 13.29 -8.61
N GLY A 116 -8.39 14.50 -9.13
CA GLY A 116 -8.17 15.74 -8.37
C GLY A 116 -9.08 15.85 -7.15
N ALA A 117 -10.31 15.35 -7.24
CA ALA A 117 -11.26 15.31 -6.13
C ALA A 117 -10.78 14.34 -5.02
N VAL A 118 -10.27 13.16 -5.40
CA VAL A 118 -9.71 12.19 -4.43
C VAL A 118 -8.53 12.80 -3.71
N GLU A 119 -7.56 13.36 -4.45
CA GLU A 119 -6.36 13.99 -3.87
C GLU A 119 -6.73 15.14 -2.91
N LYS A 120 -7.66 16.01 -3.33
CA LYS A 120 -8.13 17.12 -2.49
C LYS A 120 -8.79 16.63 -1.20
N VAL A 121 -9.73 15.69 -1.28
CA VAL A 121 -10.44 15.17 -0.11
C VAL A 121 -9.48 14.43 0.83
N GLN A 122 -8.49 13.71 0.30
CA GLN A 122 -7.43 13.07 1.07
C GLN A 122 -6.58 14.12 1.81
N SER A 123 -6.09 15.13 1.10
CA SER A 123 -5.29 16.22 1.68
C SER A 123 -6.06 16.99 2.77
N ASP A 124 -7.33 17.32 2.51
CA ASP A 124 -8.19 18.00 3.49
C ASP A 124 -8.43 17.13 4.74
N THR A 125 -8.54 15.81 4.55
CA THR A 125 -8.72 14.86 5.67
C THR A 125 -7.45 14.75 6.49
N LYS A 126 -6.28 14.61 5.84
CA LYS A 126 -4.96 14.64 6.51
C LYS A 126 -4.77 15.91 7.33
N ALA A 127 -5.05 17.09 6.73
CA ALA A 127 -4.89 18.36 7.41
C ALA A 127 -5.79 18.51 8.66
N ARG A 128 -6.95 17.85 8.68
CA ARG A 128 -7.82 17.80 9.86
C ARG A 128 -7.31 16.83 10.93
N MET A 129 -6.84 15.64 10.51
CA MET A 129 -6.41 14.58 11.42
C MET A 129 -5.07 14.89 12.10
N ILE A 130 -4.14 15.58 11.42
CA ILE A 130 -2.88 16.06 12.01
C ILE A 130 -3.11 16.96 13.24
N ARG A 131 -4.25 17.65 13.30
CA ARG A 131 -4.63 18.50 14.45
C ARG A 131 -5.13 17.68 15.64
N LEU A 132 -5.43 16.41 15.44
CA LEU A 132 -5.86 15.50 16.50
C LEU A 132 -4.62 14.86 17.13
N THR A 133 -4.50 14.96 18.44
CA THR A 133 -3.35 14.43 19.20
C THR A 133 -3.52 12.93 19.55
N ASP A 134 -4.60 12.31 19.12
CA ASP A 134 -4.93 10.92 19.42
C ASP A 134 -4.11 9.97 18.51
N PRO A 135 -3.25 9.09 19.05
CA PRO A 135 -2.48 8.11 18.29
C PRO A 135 -3.36 7.18 17.45
N PHE A 136 -4.50 6.76 17.97
CA PHE A 136 -5.46 5.90 17.28
C PHE A 136 -6.00 6.53 15.98
N MET A 137 -6.12 7.87 15.96
CA MET A 137 -6.54 8.58 14.76
C MET A 137 -5.44 8.66 13.69
N ARG A 138 -4.16 8.53 14.07
CA ARG A 138 -3.05 8.48 13.09
C ARG A 138 -3.04 7.18 12.32
N ASP A 139 -3.24 6.06 12.99
CA ASP A 139 -3.30 4.74 12.33
C ASP A 139 -4.46 4.72 11.31
N ARG A 140 -5.60 5.30 11.68
CA ARG A 140 -6.75 5.47 10.79
C ARG A 140 -6.47 6.37 9.57
N MET A 141 -5.51 7.28 9.67
CA MET A 141 -5.12 8.14 8.55
C MET A 141 -4.41 7.33 7.45
N HIS A 142 -3.56 6.38 7.84
CA HIS A 142 -2.89 5.49 6.89
C HIS A 142 -3.89 4.61 6.13
N ASP A 143 -4.94 4.12 6.81
CA ASP A 143 -6.01 3.34 6.18
C ASP A 143 -6.78 4.16 5.13
N LEU A 144 -7.07 5.42 5.44
CA LEU A 144 -7.74 6.32 4.50
C LEU A 144 -6.85 6.69 3.31
N ASP A 145 -5.54 6.81 3.53
CA ASP A 145 -4.57 7.05 2.47
C ASP A 145 -4.49 5.87 1.51
N ASP A 146 -4.41 4.66 2.04
CA ASP A 146 -4.41 3.44 1.25
C ASP A 146 -5.68 3.30 0.42
N LEU A 147 -6.85 3.55 1.04
CA LEU A 147 -8.12 3.52 0.33
C LEU A 147 -8.19 4.58 -0.80
N ALA A 148 -7.69 5.78 -0.55
CA ALA A 148 -7.65 6.85 -1.55
C ALA A 148 -6.69 6.50 -2.70
N ASN A 149 -5.51 5.96 -2.41
CA ASN A 149 -4.54 5.50 -3.42
C ASN A 149 -5.13 4.36 -4.26
N ARG A 150 -5.86 3.44 -3.63
CA ARG A 150 -6.54 2.35 -4.33
C ARG A 150 -7.63 2.88 -5.26
N LEU A 151 -8.43 3.87 -4.84
CA LEU A 151 -9.41 4.54 -5.69
C LEU A 151 -8.75 5.27 -6.86
N LEU A 152 -7.64 5.97 -6.62
CA LEU A 152 -6.87 6.63 -7.68
C LEU A 152 -6.38 5.64 -8.74
N ARG A 153 -5.91 4.46 -8.35
CA ARG A 153 -5.53 3.40 -9.30
C ARG A 153 -6.71 2.93 -10.14
N GLN A 154 -7.88 2.74 -9.53
CA GLN A 154 -9.08 2.39 -10.29
C GLN A 154 -9.48 3.47 -11.30
N LEU A 155 -9.25 4.75 -11.00
CA LEU A 155 -9.56 5.87 -11.88
C LEU A 155 -8.55 6.00 -13.03
N THR A 156 -7.26 5.79 -12.76
CA THR A 156 -6.18 5.95 -13.75
C THR A 156 -5.95 4.72 -14.62
N GLY A 157 -6.59 3.59 -14.30
CA GLY A 157 -6.36 2.33 -14.99
C GLY A 157 -4.97 1.74 -14.71
N GLY A 158 -4.29 2.23 -13.69
CA GLY A 158 -3.00 1.73 -13.23
C GLY A 158 -3.16 0.41 -12.48
N GLU A 159 -3.54 -0.65 -13.18
CA GLU A 159 -3.36 -1.99 -12.65
C GLU A 159 -1.85 -2.23 -12.58
N ILE A 160 -1.35 -2.50 -11.36
CA ILE A 160 -0.01 -3.07 -11.23
C ILE A 160 -0.12 -4.44 -11.88
N ASP A 161 0.68 -4.68 -12.92
CA ASP A 161 0.76 -6.00 -13.59
C ASP A 161 1.40 -7.00 -12.62
N ARG A 162 0.59 -7.42 -11.63
CA ARG A 162 0.97 -8.32 -10.54
C ARG A 162 0.92 -9.77 -10.96
N ASP A 163 0.13 -10.06 -12.00
CA ASP A 163 -0.04 -11.38 -12.61
C ASP A 163 0.70 -11.49 -13.94
N GLY A 164 1.42 -10.43 -14.36
CA GLY A 164 2.15 -10.39 -15.61
C GLY A 164 3.24 -11.44 -15.71
N GLU A 165 3.61 -11.78 -16.94
CA GLU A 165 4.69 -12.72 -17.24
C GLU A 165 6.04 -12.32 -16.60
N ASN A 166 6.17 -11.06 -16.17
CA ASN A 166 7.39 -10.50 -15.58
C ASN A 166 7.39 -10.47 -14.03
N PHE A 167 6.32 -10.91 -13.34
CA PHE A 167 6.31 -10.95 -11.88
C PHE A 167 7.03 -12.23 -11.41
N PRO A 168 8.17 -12.12 -10.69
CA PRO A 168 8.98 -13.26 -10.29
C PRO A 168 8.22 -14.16 -9.30
N ASP A 169 8.50 -15.49 -9.37
CA ASP A 169 7.90 -16.48 -8.47
C ASP A 169 8.49 -16.44 -7.05
N ASP A 170 9.53 -15.64 -6.85
CA ASP A 170 10.24 -15.41 -5.59
C ASP A 170 10.36 -13.92 -5.28
N ALA A 171 9.27 -13.18 -5.45
CA ALA A 171 9.25 -11.73 -5.29
C ALA A 171 9.52 -11.29 -3.84
N VAL A 172 10.45 -10.35 -3.68
CA VAL A 172 10.61 -9.53 -2.49
C VAL A 172 10.15 -8.13 -2.82
N VAL A 173 9.03 -7.73 -2.25
CA VAL A 173 8.47 -6.40 -2.51
C VAL A 173 9.21 -5.36 -1.68
N VAL A 174 9.72 -4.33 -2.36
CA VAL A 174 10.39 -3.18 -1.74
C VAL A 174 9.53 -1.94 -1.96
N ALA A 175 9.10 -1.31 -0.89
CA ALA A 175 8.24 -0.13 -0.94
C ALA A 175 8.74 0.96 -0.02
N ARG A 176 8.49 2.21 -0.39
CA ARG A 176 8.69 3.32 0.54
C ARG A 176 7.59 3.32 1.58
N VAL A 177 6.35 3.24 1.13
CA VAL A 177 5.14 3.13 1.95
C VAL A 177 4.22 2.14 1.25
N MET A 178 3.53 1.30 2.01
CA MET A 178 2.55 0.36 1.48
C MET A 178 1.39 0.22 2.46
N GLY A 179 0.18 0.12 1.93
CA GLY A 179 -1.01 -0.20 2.69
C GLY A 179 -1.24 -1.71 2.82
N ALA A 180 -2.01 -2.11 3.82
CA ALA A 180 -2.32 -3.51 4.08
C ALA A 180 -3.09 -4.16 2.91
N ALA A 181 -4.06 -3.45 2.31
CA ALA A 181 -4.80 -3.96 1.17
C ALA A 181 -3.94 -4.04 -0.10
N GLU A 182 -2.93 -3.17 -0.24
CA GLU A 182 -1.97 -3.22 -1.34
C GLU A 182 -1.10 -4.48 -1.28
N LEU A 183 -0.69 -4.87 -0.07
CA LEU A 183 0.05 -6.12 0.13
C LEU A 183 -0.79 -7.34 -0.25
N LEU A 184 -2.07 -7.35 0.11
CA LEU A 184 -3.01 -8.45 -0.19
C LEU A 184 -3.34 -8.58 -1.68
N ASP A 185 -3.07 -7.56 -2.49
CA ASP A 185 -3.22 -7.65 -3.94
C ASP A 185 -2.10 -8.48 -4.61
N TYR A 186 -0.97 -8.70 -3.95
CA TYR A 186 0.10 -9.56 -4.48
C TYR A 186 -0.24 -11.04 -4.34
N PRO A 187 0.14 -11.88 -5.32
CA PRO A 187 -0.06 -13.33 -5.23
C PRO A 187 0.78 -13.90 -4.09
N ARG A 188 0.10 -14.47 -3.08
CA ARG A 188 0.75 -14.95 -1.84
C ARG A 188 1.85 -16.00 -2.11
N GLU A 189 1.62 -16.86 -3.09
CA GLU A 189 2.53 -17.93 -3.47
C GLU A 189 3.85 -17.44 -4.05
N LYS A 190 3.86 -16.26 -4.65
CA LYS A 190 5.04 -15.63 -5.25
C LYS A 190 5.77 -14.68 -4.29
N LEU A 191 5.08 -14.21 -3.26
CA LEU A 191 5.61 -13.22 -2.33
C LEU A 191 6.46 -13.91 -1.24
N ARG A 192 7.77 -13.60 -1.21
CA ARG A 192 8.74 -14.16 -0.28
C ARG A 192 9.11 -13.24 0.86
N GLY A 193 9.14 -11.94 0.64
CA GLY A 193 9.53 -10.96 1.64
C GLY A 193 8.96 -9.58 1.36
N LEU A 194 9.00 -8.71 2.36
CA LEU A 194 8.59 -7.32 2.28
C LEU A 194 9.62 -6.42 2.95
N VAL A 195 10.03 -5.35 2.28
CA VAL A 195 10.92 -4.32 2.83
C VAL A 195 10.26 -2.96 2.69
N LEU A 196 10.18 -2.22 3.79
CA LEU A 196 9.54 -0.92 3.86
C LEU A 196 10.53 0.15 4.34
N GLU A 197 10.60 1.30 3.64
CA GLU A 197 11.36 2.46 4.14
C GLU A 197 10.66 3.11 5.34
N ASP A 198 9.33 3.14 5.32
CA ASP A 198 8.50 3.66 6.39
C ASP A 198 7.55 2.56 6.87
N GLY A 199 7.41 2.39 8.15
CA GLY A 199 6.55 1.35 8.73
C GLY A 199 6.93 1.06 10.17
N ALA A 200 6.05 1.42 11.11
CA ALA A 200 6.17 1.03 12.50
C ALA A 200 5.76 -0.44 12.71
N ALA A 201 6.28 -1.10 13.75
CA ALA A 201 5.90 -2.49 14.11
C ALA A 201 4.39 -2.71 14.24
N THR A 202 3.67 -1.65 14.57
CA THR A 202 2.22 -1.61 14.75
C THR A 202 1.47 -1.25 13.47
N SER A 203 2.16 -1.01 12.34
CA SER A 203 1.46 -0.68 11.10
C SER A 203 0.69 -1.89 10.57
N HIS A 204 -0.50 -1.65 10.02
CA HIS A 204 -1.39 -2.70 9.54
C HIS A 204 -0.75 -3.59 8.46
N VAL A 205 0.12 -3.03 7.60
CA VAL A 205 0.83 -3.81 6.58
C VAL A 205 1.77 -4.84 7.20
N ILE A 206 2.48 -4.49 8.27
CA ILE A 206 3.37 -5.41 8.98
C ILE A 206 2.55 -6.51 9.69
N ILE A 207 1.43 -6.14 10.32
CA ILE A 207 0.52 -7.10 10.93
C ILE A 207 -0.01 -8.11 9.90
N VAL A 208 -0.41 -7.63 8.73
CA VAL A 208 -0.87 -8.49 7.62
C VAL A 208 0.26 -9.38 7.10
N ALA A 209 1.46 -8.84 6.88
CA ALA A 209 2.62 -9.61 6.43
C ALA A 209 2.97 -10.75 7.41
N ARG A 210 2.94 -10.46 8.72
CA ARG A 210 3.10 -11.48 9.78
C ARG A 210 2.03 -12.57 9.71
N ALA A 211 0.77 -12.19 9.58
CA ALA A 211 -0.35 -13.13 9.46
C ALA A 211 -0.22 -14.01 8.22
N MET A 212 0.38 -13.48 7.15
CA MET A 212 0.70 -14.22 5.94
C MET A 212 1.99 -15.08 6.07
N GLY A 213 2.73 -14.99 7.18
CA GLY A 213 4.01 -15.69 7.36
C GLY A 213 5.08 -15.22 6.38
N ILE A 214 5.15 -13.91 6.12
CA ILE A 214 6.11 -13.28 5.22
C ILE A 214 7.14 -12.53 6.09
N PRO A 215 8.46 -12.80 5.95
CA PRO A 215 9.51 -11.99 6.56
C PRO A 215 9.37 -10.53 6.13
N VAL A 216 9.42 -9.61 7.10
CA VAL A 216 9.25 -8.19 6.84
C VAL A 216 10.23 -7.35 7.64
N ILE A 217 10.85 -6.38 6.96
CA ILE A 217 11.68 -5.34 7.56
C ILE A 217 11.00 -4.01 7.33
N GLY A 218 10.77 -3.26 8.41
CA GLY A 218 10.33 -1.86 8.37
C GLY A 218 11.46 -0.91 8.68
N GLN A 219 11.28 0.38 8.38
CA GLN A 219 12.25 1.47 8.65
C GLN A 219 13.60 1.29 7.92
N ALA A 220 13.63 0.56 6.80
CA ALA A 220 14.81 0.41 5.95
C ALA A 220 15.01 1.67 5.08
N THR A 221 15.37 2.79 5.71
CA THR A 221 15.45 4.10 5.07
C THR A 221 16.37 4.10 3.85
N GLY A 222 15.86 4.57 2.70
CA GLY A 222 16.62 4.72 1.47
C GLY A 222 16.80 3.44 0.67
N VAL A 223 16.22 2.31 1.08
CA VAL A 223 16.35 1.02 0.36
C VAL A 223 15.78 1.09 -1.05
N ALA A 224 14.65 1.76 -1.26
CA ALA A 224 14.02 1.87 -2.58
C ALA A 224 14.87 2.66 -3.61
N ALA A 225 15.83 3.48 -3.13
CA ALA A 225 16.78 4.18 -3.98
C ALA A 225 18.05 3.38 -4.28
N GLN A 226 18.29 2.29 -3.58
CA GLN A 226 19.49 1.45 -3.67
C GLN A 226 19.26 0.13 -4.40
N VAL A 227 18.00 -0.22 -4.67
CA VAL A 227 17.58 -1.49 -5.25
C VAL A 227 16.88 -1.22 -6.58
N GLU A 228 17.18 -2.02 -7.59
CA GLU A 228 16.47 -2.01 -8.88
C GLU A 228 15.58 -3.25 -9.01
N ASN A 229 14.55 -3.17 -9.88
CA ASN A 229 13.70 -4.32 -10.15
C ASN A 229 14.54 -5.50 -10.70
N GLY A 230 14.39 -6.67 -10.08
CA GLY A 230 15.09 -7.88 -10.44
C GLY A 230 16.41 -8.10 -9.71
N ASP A 231 16.85 -7.20 -8.86
CA ASP A 231 18.00 -7.42 -8.00
C ASP A 231 17.75 -8.59 -7.03
N ALA A 232 18.76 -9.44 -6.86
CA ALA A 232 18.70 -10.49 -5.84
C ALA A 232 18.81 -9.87 -4.44
N ILE A 233 17.85 -10.17 -3.58
CA ILE A 233 17.75 -9.58 -2.24
C ILE A 233 17.53 -10.66 -1.18
N ILE A 234 18.16 -10.48 -0.03
CA ILE A 234 17.95 -11.28 1.17
C ILE A 234 17.26 -10.38 2.21
N VAL A 235 16.18 -10.87 2.77
CA VAL A 235 15.45 -10.24 3.87
C VAL A 235 15.61 -11.12 5.09
N ASP A 236 16.29 -10.61 6.11
CA ASP A 236 16.45 -11.28 7.40
C ASP A 236 15.50 -10.63 8.40
N GLY A 237 14.37 -11.29 8.67
CA GLY A 237 13.36 -10.82 9.60
C GLY A 237 13.69 -11.12 11.07
N ASP A 238 14.79 -11.80 11.36
CA ASP A 238 15.20 -12.13 12.74
C ASP A 238 16.19 -11.09 13.29
N ASP A 239 17.12 -10.64 12.43
CA ASP A 239 18.19 -9.72 12.83
C ASP A 239 18.02 -8.28 12.28
N GLY A 240 17.14 -8.05 11.30
CA GLY A 240 16.86 -6.74 10.70
C GLY A 240 17.68 -6.40 9.47
#